data_ffe1f46bf9b50852299b31bf8fc50255
#
_entry.id   ffe1f46bf9b50852299b31bf8fc50255
#
_cell.length_a   1.000
_cell.length_b   1.000
_cell.length_c   1.000
_cell.angle_alpha   90.00
_cell.angle_beta   90.00
_cell.angle_gamma   90.00
#
_symmetry.space_group_name_H-M   'P 1'
#
loop_
_entity.id
_entity.type
_entity.pdbx_description
1 polymer ?
#
loop_
_entity_poly.entity_id
_entity_poly.type
_entity_poly.pdbx_seq_one_letter_code
_entity_poly.pdbx_strand_id
1 'polypeptide(L)'
;SVSRGLGDVYKRQILMEQPDISTPKGRRDLAMILLLYDSAARVQELCDLRICDIRIDSLPVVHLLGKGRKSRDVPLTKPCAQVLRQYICENHLDIPERRNDQLFTNPQGKKLTRSGVSYVLAKYIHKANTAVDSFFPQITPHCLRHSKAMHLVEAGKNLIYIRDFLGHESIETTQVYAKANPEARRKALETMDTRMNTPAMPDWNDDPDLKAFLKTL
;
A
#
# COMPACT_ATOMS: atom_id res chain seq x y z
N SER A 1 -20.07 -0.38 -7.29
CA SER A 1 -18.92 -0.92 -8.01
C SER A 1 -18.01 -1.61 -7.01
N VAL A 2 -17.95 -2.93 -7.12
CA VAL A 2 -17.14 -3.80 -6.28
C VAL A 2 -15.67 -3.41 -6.43
N SER A 3 -15.01 -3.11 -5.32
CA SER A 3 -13.58 -2.85 -5.21
C SER A 3 -12.79 -3.97 -5.91
N ARG A 4 -12.21 -3.68 -7.07
CA ARG A 4 -11.40 -4.63 -7.87
C ARG A 4 -9.98 -4.82 -7.31
N GLY A 5 -9.80 -4.80 -6.00
CA GLY A 5 -8.48 -4.92 -5.36
C GLY A 5 -8.52 -5.73 -4.07
N LEU A 6 -7.35 -5.90 -3.46
CA LEU A 6 -7.18 -6.38 -2.08
C LEU A 6 -7.69 -5.34 -1.06
N GLY A 7 -8.87 -4.75 -1.30
CA GLY A 7 -9.47 -3.74 -0.42
C GLY A 7 -9.90 -4.27 0.96
N ASP A 8 -9.76 -5.57 1.18
CA ASP A 8 -10.07 -6.20 2.45
C ASP A 8 -8.77 -6.65 3.13
N VAL A 9 -8.56 -6.21 4.36
CA VAL A 9 -7.43 -6.62 5.22
C VAL A 9 -7.33 -8.14 5.29
N TYR A 10 -8.47 -8.81 5.34
CA TYR A 10 -8.57 -10.28 5.38
C TYR A 10 -8.01 -10.93 4.11
N LYS A 11 -8.39 -10.44 2.91
CA LYS A 11 -7.88 -10.98 1.65
C LYS A 11 -6.36 -10.82 1.52
N ARG A 12 -5.84 -9.67 1.97
CA ARG A 12 -4.40 -9.44 2.00
C ARG A 12 -3.70 -10.44 2.90
N GLN A 13 -4.22 -10.68 4.10
CA GLN A 13 -3.66 -11.65 5.04
C GLN A 13 -3.62 -13.04 4.43
N ILE A 14 -4.73 -13.52 3.85
CA ILE A 14 -4.78 -14.81 3.17
C ILE A 14 -3.70 -14.92 2.09
N LEU A 15 -3.53 -13.90 1.26
CA LEU A 15 -2.49 -13.91 0.22
C LEU A 15 -1.07 -14.02 0.82
N MET A 16 -0.80 -13.31 1.90
CA MET A 16 0.52 -13.32 2.56
C MET A 16 0.82 -14.65 3.29
N GLU A 17 -0.21 -15.43 3.62
CA GLU A 17 -0.09 -16.75 4.24
C GLU A 17 0.15 -17.89 3.23
N GLN A 18 -0.01 -17.62 1.91
CA GLN A 18 0.12 -18.68 0.90
C GLN A 18 1.56 -19.14 0.63
N PRO A 19 2.60 -18.28 0.67
CA PRO A 19 3.97 -18.73 0.50
C PRO A 19 4.40 -19.67 1.64
N ASP A 20 4.93 -20.82 1.27
CA ASP A 20 5.47 -21.78 2.23
C ASP A 20 6.82 -21.28 2.78
N ILE A 21 6.80 -20.70 3.98
CA ILE A 21 7.98 -20.14 4.63
C ILE A 21 9.03 -21.17 5.07
N SER A 22 8.70 -22.47 5.07
CA SER A 22 9.67 -23.52 5.33
C SER A 22 10.70 -23.65 4.18
N THR A 23 10.33 -23.17 2.98
CA THR A 23 11.17 -23.24 1.78
C THR A 23 11.87 -21.90 1.48
N PRO A 24 13.12 -21.91 1.00
CA PRO A 24 13.82 -20.67 0.57
C PRO A 24 13.04 -19.89 -0.50
N LYS A 25 12.41 -20.62 -1.42
CA LYS A 25 11.57 -20.04 -2.48
C LYS A 25 10.35 -19.33 -1.91
N GLY A 26 9.67 -19.95 -0.94
CA GLY A 26 8.50 -19.35 -0.30
C GLY A 26 8.86 -18.09 0.50
N ARG A 27 9.98 -18.11 1.23
CA ARG A 27 10.48 -16.92 1.95
C ARG A 27 10.84 -15.77 1.02
N ARG A 28 11.52 -16.07 -0.12
CA ARG A 28 11.76 -15.08 -1.16
C ARG A 28 10.45 -14.49 -1.72
N ASP A 29 9.50 -15.35 -2.07
CA ASP A 29 8.23 -14.95 -2.66
C ASP A 29 7.42 -14.10 -1.68
N LEU A 30 7.41 -14.44 -0.38
CA LEU A 30 6.77 -13.64 0.66
C LEU A 30 7.42 -12.25 0.78
N ALA A 31 8.75 -12.19 0.88
CA ALA A 31 9.48 -10.93 0.97
C ALA A 31 9.19 -10.02 -0.24
N MET A 32 9.15 -10.60 -1.43
CA MET A 32 8.86 -9.90 -2.68
C MET A 32 7.43 -9.34 -2.71
N ILE A 33 6.42 -10.14 -2.37
CA ILE A 33 5.01 -9.73 -2.40
C ILE A 33 4.76 -8.67 -1.33
N LEU A 34 5.32 -8.87 -0.13
CA LEU A 34 5.16 -7.94 0.98
C LEU A 34 5.80 -6.59 0.68
N LEU A 35 7.02 -6.57 0.12
CA LEU A 35 7.69 -5.34 -0.29
C LEU A 35 6.92 -4.62 -1.40
N LEU A 36 6.44 -5.36 -2.41
CA LEU A 36 5.66 -4.80 -3.52
C LEU A 36 4.39 -4.11 -3.02
N TYR A 37 3.70 -4.73 -2.06
CA TYR A 37 2.51 -4.14 -1.43
C TYR A 37 2.88 -2.95 -0.55
N ASP A 38 3.85 -3.13 0.36
CA ASP A 38 4.14 -2.14 1.42
C ASP A 38 4.70 -0.85 0.85
N SER A 39 5.60 -0.94 -0.13
CA SER A 39 6.19 0.21 -0.82
C SER A 39 5.31 0.78 -1.93
N ALA A 40 4.26 0.08 -2.35
CA ALA A 40 3.49 0.38 -3.55
C ALA A 40 4.38 0.61 -4.79
N ALA A 41 5.51 -0.08 -4.89
CA ALA A 41 6.42 0.02 -6.01
C ALA A 41 5.74 -0.38 -7.33
N ARG A 42 6.18 0.22 -8.43
CA ARG A 42 5.87 -0.33 -9.75
C ARG A 42 6.61 -1.65 -9.93
N VAL A 43 6.03 -2.58 -10.66
CA VAL A 43 6.66 -3.90 -10.87
C VAL A 43 8.08 -3.79 -11.45
N GLN A 44 8.34 -2.82 -12.30
CA GLN A 44 9.68 -2.59 -12.84
C GLN A 44 10.65 -2.05 -11.78
N GLU A 45 10.19 -1.13 -10.93
CA GLU A 45 10.98 -0.62 -9.80
C GLU A 45 11.40 -1.77 -8.88
N LEU A 46 10.47 -2.70 -8.57
CA LEU A 46 10.79 -3.89 -7.79
C LEU A 46 11.83 -4.80 -8.48
N CYS A 47 11.69 -5.03 -9.79
CA CYS A 47 12.63 -5.84 -10.56
C CYS A 47 14.04 -5.22 -10.63
N ASP A 48 14.14 -3.90 -10.53
CA ASP A 48 15.39 -3.15 -10.64
C ASP A 48 16.11 -2.96 -9.30
N LEU A 49 15.44 -3.27 -8.16
CA LEU A 49 15.99 -3.09 -6.83
C LEU A 49 17.28 -3.85 -6.60
N ARG A 50 18.24 -3.17 -6.01
CA ARG A 50 19.50 -3.72 -5.53
C ARG A 50 19.52 -3.76 -4.01
N ILE A 51 20.49 -4.47 -3.45
CA ILE A 51 20.67 -4.55 -2.01
C ILE A 51 20.93 -3.16 -1.40
N CYS A 52 21.71 -2.30 -2.07
CA CYS A 52 21.98 -0.93 -1.62
C CYS A 52 20.76 -0.02 -1.57
N ASP A 53 19.67 -0.38 -2.25
CA ASP A 53 18.44 0.41 -2.25
C ASP A 53 17.57 0.12 -1.01
N ILE A 54 17.94 -0.85 -0.18
CA ILE A 54 17.23 -1.22 1.04
C ILE A 54 18.03 -0.82 2.26
N ARG A 55 17.39 -0.06 3.15
CA ARG A 55 17.89 0.21 4.50
C ARG A 55 16.89 -0.36 5.50
N ILE A 56 17.32 -1.27 6.36
CA ILE A 56 16.49 -1.98 7.34
C ILE A 56 16.99 -1.81 8.78
N ASP A 57 17.57 -0.65 9.06
CA ASP A 57 17.96 -0.22 10.41
C ASP A 57 16.76 0.30 11.23
N SER A 58 16.97 1.27 12.09
CA SER A 58 15.95 1.86 12.96
C SER A 58 14.77 2.49 12.22
N LEU A 59 15.02 3.04 11.03
CA LEU A 59 14.00 3.63 10.14
C LEU A 59 14.05 2.94 8.78
N PRO A 60 13.34 1.81 8.63
CA PRO A 60 13.40 1.02 7.40
C PRO A 60 12.84 1.78 6.21
N VAL A 61 13.62 1.83 5.13
CA VAL A 61 13.29 2.59 3.90
C VAL A 61 13.73 1.80 2.68
N VAL A 62 12.96 1.88 1.61
CA VAL A 62 13.36 1.47 0.28
C VAL A 62 13.51 2.68 -0.63
N HIS A 63 14.65 2.75 -1.33
CA HIS A 63 14.91 3.74 -2.37
C HIS A 63 14.41 3.23 -3.72
N LEU A 64 13.41 3.90 -4.29
CA LEU A 64 12.79 3.51 -5.56
C LEU A 64 13.15 4.52 -6.65
N LEU A 65 13.68 4.01 -7.77
CA LEU A 65 13.98 4.80 -8.96
C LEU A 65 12.85 4.65 -9.99
N GLY A 66 12.07 5.71 -10.17
CA GLY A 66 10.93 5.74 -11.07
C GLY A 66 11.24 6.21 -12.48
N LYS A 67 10.20 6.39 -13.30
CA LYS A 67 10.29 6.93 -14.65
C LYS A 67 10.93 8.32 -14.64
N GLY A 68 11.78 8.60 -15.60
CA GLY A 68 12.49 9.88 -15.70
C GLY A 68 13.59 10.09 -14.65
N ARG A 69 14.13 8.99 -14.08
CA ARG A 69 15.14 9.00 -13.01
C ARG A 69 14.72 9.75 -11.73
N LYS A 70 13.42 9.95 -11.54
CA LYS A 70 12.90 10.50 -10.28
C LYS A 70 12.96 9.42 -9.20
N SER A 71 13.74 9.68 -8.16
CA SER A 71 13.85 8.78 -7.01
C SER A 71 12.90 9.21 -5.90
N ARG A 72 12.54 8.24 -5.06
CA ARG A 72 11.81 8.48 -3.82
C ARG A 72 12.19 7.45 -2.76
N ASP A 73 12.22 7.91 -1.52
CA ASP A 73 12.39 7.07 -0.36
C ASP A 73 11.02 6.72 0.22
N VAL A 74 10.74 5.43 0.32
CA VAL A 74 9.47 4.93 0.85
C VAL A 74 9.72 4.22 2.16
N PRO A 75 9.12 4.71 3.28
CA PRO A 75 9.23 4.04 4.57
C PRO A 75 8.52 2.68 4.52
N LEU A 76 9.15 1.68 5.11
CA LEU A 76 8.61 0.33 5.23
C LEU A 76 8.04 0.10 6.63
N THR A 77 7.02 -0.75 6.71
CA THR A 77 6.49 -1.20 7.99
C THR A 77 7.49 -2.15 8.69
N LYS A 78 7.41 -2.21 10.01
CA LYS A 78 8.27 -3.11 10.80
C LYS A 78 8.15 -4.58 10.36
N PRO A 79 6.94 -5.14 10.11
CA PRO A 79 6.82 -6.51 9.60
C PRO A 79 7.50 -6.71 8.24
N CYS A 80 7.38 -5.77 7.32
CA CYS A 80 8.05 -5.84 6.03
C CYS A 80 9.57 -5.84 6.19
N ALA A 81 10.10 -4.93 7.01
CA ALA A 81 11.53 -4.83 7.29
C ALA A 81 12.08 -6.11 7.93
N GLN A 82 11.32 -6.75 8.83
CA GLN A 82 11.70 -7.99 9.48
C GLN A 82 11.82 -9.15 8.49
N VAL A 83 10.82 -9.31 7.61
CA VAL A 83 10.83 -10.36 6.57
C VAL A 83 11.98 -10.13 5.59
N LEU A 84 12.21 -8.87 5.17
CA LEU A 84 13.34 -8.53 4.30
C LEU A 84 14.68 -8.79 4.95
N ARG A 85 14.84 -8.42 6.22
CA ARG A 85 16.09 -8.68 6.99
C ARG A 85 16.39 -10.17 7.02
N GLN A 86 15.39 -10.98 7.35
CA GLN A 86 15.55 -12.44 7.36
C GLN A 86 15.94 -12.97 5.99
N TYR A 87 15.25 -12.53 4.93
CA TYR A 87 15.56 -12.92 3.55
C TYR A 87 17.00 -12.54 3.13
N ILE A 88 17.43 -11.32 3.45
CA ILE A 88 18.78 -10.81 3.14
C ILE A 88 19.84 -11.62 3.88
N CYS A 89 19.65 -11.85 5.18
CA CYS A 89 20.58 -12.60 6.01
C CYS A 89 20.72 -14.07 5.57
N GLU A 90 19.59 -14.77 5.33
CA GLU A 90 19.57 -16.18 4.90
C GLU A 90 20.23 -16.40 3.53
N ASN A 91 20.23 -15.41 2.67
CA ASN A 91 20.83 -15.48 1.32
C ASN A 91 22.23 -14.84 1.27
N HIS A 92 22.79 -14.47 2.42
CA HIS A 92 24.11 -13.83 2.53
C HIS A 92 24.23 -12.60 1.59
N LEU A 93 23.16 -11.77 1.56
CA LEU A 93 23.11 -10.56 0.73
C LEU A 93 23.63 -9.33 1.46
N ASP A 94 23.88 -9.42 2.75
CA ASP A 94 24.32 -8.36 3.65
C ASP A 94 25.83 -8.09 3.60
N ILE A 95 26.57 -8.84 2.78
CA ILE A 95 28.01 -8.64 2.60
C ILE A 95 28.31 -7.47 1.64
N PRO A 96 29.37 -6.67 1.88
CA PRO A 96 29.67 -5.47 1.11
C PRO A 96 29.83 -5.71 -0.39
N GLU A 97 30.39 -6.86 -0.78
CA GLU A 97 30.65 -7.26 -2.16
C GLU A 97 29.37 -7.41 -2.97
N ARG A 98 28.25 -7.76 -2.31
CA ARG A 98 26.95 -7.97 -2.94
C ARG A 98 26.05 -6.75 -2.93
N ARG A 99 26.53 -5.62 -2.43
CA ARG A 99 25.74 -4.38 -2.29
C ARG A 99 25.03 -3.96 -3.58
N ASN A 100 25.65 -4.20 -4.74
CA ASN A 100 25.09 -3.85 -6.05
C ASN A 100 24.32 -4.99 -6.73
N ASP A 101 24.23 -6.16 -6.07
CA ASP A 101 23.46 -7.29 -6.59
C ASP A 101 21.96 -6.99 -6.58
N GLN A 102 21.23 -7.71 -7.42
CA GLN A 102 19.77 -7.65 -7.43
C GLN A 102 19.21 -8.17 -6.10
N LEU A 103 18.26 -7.45 -5.53
CA LEU A 103 17.60 -7.87 -4.28
C LEU A 103 16.87 -9.21 -4.48
N PHE A 104 16.13 -9.33 -5.59
CA PHE A 104 15.42 -10.56 -5.93
C PHE A 104 15.90 -11.13 -7.28
N THR A 105 16.15 -12.43 -7.28
CA THR A 105 16.55 -13.16 -8.48
C THR A 105 15.55 -14.29 -8.78
N ASN A 106 15.53 -14.73 -10.02
CA ASN A 106 14.83 -15.95 -10.43
C ASN A 106 15.60 -17.21 -9.93
N PRO A 107 15.03 -18.43 -10.11
CA PRO A 107 15.72 -19.65 -9.69
C PRO A 107 17.08 -19.91 -10.37
N GLN A 108 17.34 -19.24 -11.48
CA GLN A 108 18.62 -19.32 -12.22
C GLN A 108 19.61 -18.23 -11.78
N GLY A 109 19.33 -17.50 -10.69
CA GLY A 109 20.17 -16.40 -10.21
C GLY A 109 20.14 -15.14 -11.06
N LYS A 110 19.29 -15.06 -12.10
CA LYS A 110 19.17 -13.88 -12.95
C LYS A 110 18.10 -12.91 -12.42
N LYS A 111 18.21 -11.65 -12.84
CA LYS A 111 17.25 -10.59 -12.54
C LYS A 111 15.82 -11.03 -12.81
N LEU A 112 14.90 -10.70 -11.89
CA LEU A 112 13.47 -10.90 -12.10
C LEU A 112 12.93 -10.06 -13.25
N THR A 113 11.93 -10.61 -13.93
CA THR A 113 11.17 -9.92 -14.97
C THR A 113 9.77 -9.57 -14.45
N ARG A 114 9.13 -8.59 -15.10
CA ARG A 114 7.72 -8.25 -14.81
C ARG A 114 6.79 -9.47 -14.91
N SER A 115 7.00 -10.29 -15.95
CA SER A 115 6.23 -11.53 -16.13
C SER A 115 6.48 -12.53 -15.02
N GLY A 116 7.74 -12.63 -14.52
CA GLY A 116 8.10 -13.48 -13.40
C GLY A 116 7.39 -13.08 -12.11
N VAL A 117 7.34 -11.78 -11.80
CA VAL A 117 6.60 -11.26 -10.64
C VAL A 117 5.10 -11.53 -10.77
N SER A 118 4.53 -11.27 -11.96
CA SER A 118 3.11 -11.54 -12.22
C SER A 118 2.77 -13.03 -12.10
N TYR A 119 3.65 -13.92 -12.57
CA TYR A 119 3.50 -15.36 -12.42
C TYR A 119 3.47 -15.79 -10.95
N VAL A 120 4.40 -15.27 -10.13
CA VAL A 120 4.44 -15.58 -8.69
C VAL A 120 3.16 -15.13 -8.00
N LEU A 121 2.68 -13.92 -8.30
CA LEU A 121 1.40 -13.44 -7.76
C LEU A 121 0.23 -14.33 -8.17
N ALA A 122 0.09 -14.64 -9.46
CA ALA A 122 -0.99 -15.48 -9.98
C ALA A 122 -0.99 -16.86 -9.32
N LYS A 123 0.18 -17.46 -9.11
CA LYS A 123 0.34 -18.75 -8.42
C LYS A 123 -0.26 -18.70 -7.01
N TYR A 124 0.05 -17.67 -6.22
CA TYR A 124 -0.43 -17.58 -4.84
C TYR A 124 -1.90 -17.16 -4.76
N ILE A 125 -2.40 -16.39 -5.70
CA ILE A 125 -3.83 -16.09 -5.82
C ILE A 125 -4.63 -17.36 -6.17
N HIS A 126 -4.12 -18.16 -7.09
CA HIS A 126 -4.73 -19.45 -7.41
C HIS A 126 -4.78 -20.36 -6.17
N LYS A 127 -3.67 -20.44 -5.43
CA LYS A 127 -3.59 -21.21 -4.18
C LYS A 127 -4.56 -20.68 -3.12
N ALA A 128 -4.69 -19.36 -2.97
CA ALA A 128 -5.66 -18.75 -2.07
C ALA A 128 -7.10 -19.08 -2.45
N ASN A 129 -7.43 -19.04 -3.74
CA ASN A 129 -8.76 -19.38 -4.25
C ASN A 129 -9.13 -20.86 -4.04
N THR A 130 -8.16 -21.76 -3.97
CA THR A 130 -8.41 -23.17 -3.69
C THR A 130 -8.50 -23.48 -2.20
N ALA A 131 -7.93 -22.62 -1.34
CA ALA A 131 -7.87 -22.83 0.11
C ALA A 131 -9.08 -22.25 0.86
N VAL A 132 -9.76 -21.27 0.29
CA VAL A 132 -10.85 -20.53 0.94
C VAL A 132 -11.98 -20.36 -0.07
N ASP A 133 -13.23 -20.56 0.37
CA ASP A 133 -14.46 -20.30 -0.42
C ASP A 133 -14.64 -18.80 -0.79
N SER A 134 -13.57 -18.07 -0.86
CA SER A 134 -13.53 -16.66 -1.20
C SER A 134 -12.94 -16.46 -2.58
N PHE A 135 -13.72 -15.88 -3.47
CA PHE A 135 -13.24 -15.51 -4.79
C PHE A 135 -12.26 -14.33 -4.69
N PHE A 136 -11.00 -14.60 -5.01
CA PHE A 136 -10.02 -13.54 -5.26
C PHE A 136 -10.09 -13.17 -6.75
N PRO A 137 -10.34 -11.90 -7.08
CA PRO A 137 -10.23 -11.46 -8.46
C PRO A 137 -8.78 -11.63 -8.95
N GLN A 138 -8.59 -11.60 -10.25
CA GLN A 138 -7.25 -11.61 -10.82
C GLN A 138 -6.46 -10.40 -10.32
N ILE A 139 -5.49 -10.62 -9.42
CA ILE A 139 -4.68 -9.57 -8.81
C ILE A 139 -3.37 -9.45 -9.58
N THR A 140 -3.08 -8.25 -10.04
CA THR A 140 -1.84 -7.89 -10.70
C THR A 140 -0.96 -7.05 -9.76
N PRO A 141 0.33 -6.86 -10.04
CA PRO A 141 1.16 -5.90 -9.30
C PRO A 141 0.55 -4.50 -9.21
N HIS A 142 -0.17 -4.09 -10.25
CA HIS A 142 -0.88 -2.81 -10.27
C HIS A 142 -2.03 -2.77 -9.27
N CYS A 143 -2.75 -3.89 -9.11
CA CYS A 143 -3.82 -4.00 -8.10
C CYS A 143 -3.28 -3.89 -6.67
N LEU A 144 -2.11 -4.47 -6.38
CA LEU A 144 -1.46 -4.33 -5.06
C LEU A 144 -1.14 -2.87 -4.74
N ARG A 145 -0.55 -2.17 -5.71
CA ARG A 145 -0.25 -0.75 -5.59
C ARG A 145 -1.51 0.09 -5.41
N HIS A 146 -2.58 -0.19 -6.19
CA HIS A 146 -3.87 0.46 -6.04
C HIS A 146 -4.47 0.23 -4.65
N SER A 147 -4.43 -1.00 -4.15
CA SER A 147 -4.91 -1.34 -2.79
C SER A 147 -4.15 -0.57 -1.70
N LYS A 148 -2.82 -0.45 -1.82
CA LYS A 148 -2.03 0.35 -0.86
C LYS A 148 -2.43 1.82 -0.91
N ALA A 149 -2.64 2.38 -2.10
CA ALA A 149 -3.11 3.76 -2.25
C ALA A 149 -4.47 3.97 -1.57
N MET A 150 -5.42 3.06 -1.77
CA MET A 150 -6.73 3.10 -1.12
C MET A 150 -6.62 3.02 0.39
N HIS A 151 -5.79 2.12 0.93
CA HIS A 151 -5.56 2.01 2.38
C HIS A 151 -4.95 3.29 2.98
N LEU A 152 -4.08 4.00 2.23
CA LEU A 152 -3.55 5.29 2.69
C LEU A 152 -4.64 6.38 2.72
N VAL A 153 -5.56 6.38 1.75
CA VAL A 153 -6.73 7.27 1.74
C VAL A 153 -7.66 6.96 2.91
N GLU A 154 -7.97 5.68 3.15
CA GLU A 154 -8.81 5.21 4.26
C GLU A 154 -8.19 5.54 5.63
N ALA A 155 -6.87 5.50 5.72
CA ALA A 155 -6.11 5.92 6.90
C ALA A 155 -6.04 7.47 7.06
N GLY A 156 -6.75 8.24 6.24
CA GLY A 156 -6.82 9.70 6.32
C GLY A 156 -5.52 10.42 5.96
N LYS A 157 -4.62 9.77 5.20
CA LYS A 157 -3.36 10.41 4.79
C LYS A 157 -3.62 11.50 3.75
N ASN A 158 -2.86 12.60 3.83
CA ASN A 158 -2.96 13.70 2.89
C ASN A 158 -2.66 13.24 1.44
N LEU A 159 -3.40 13.75 0.45
CA LEU A 159 -3.23 13.41 -0.96
C LEU A 159 -1.84 13.76 -1.50
N ILE A 160 -1.21 14.82 -1.00
CA ILE A 160 0.16 15.18 -1.37
C ILE A 160 1.13 14.08 -0.90
N TYR A 161 0.98 13.62 0.35
CA TYR A 161 1.77 12.50 0.87
C TYR A 161 1.56 11.23 0.02
N ILE A 162 0.32 10.91 -0.35
CA ILE A 162 0.00 9.73 -1.17
C ILE A 162 0.61 9.87 -2.57
N ARG A 163 0.54 11.05 -3.19
CA ARG A 163 1.19 11.36 -4.47
C ARG A 163 2.69 11.08 -4.41
N ASP A 164 3.36 11.61 -3.39
CA ASP A 164 4.81 11.50 -3.24
C ASP A 164 5.21 10.07 -2.90
N PHE A 165 4.45 9.38 -2.03
CA PHE A 165 4.62 7.97 -1.70
C PHE A 165 4.53 7.08 -2.95
N LEU A 166 3.54 7.32 -3.80
CA LEU A 166 3.36 6.59 -5.05
C LEU A 166 4.34 7.04 -6.16
N GLY A 167 4.94 8.20 -6.06
CA GLY A 167 5.74 8.80 -7.13
C GLY A 167 4.90 9.11 -8.37
N HIS A 168 3.72 9.74 -8.17
CA HIS A 168 2.91 10.28 -9.24
C HIS A 168 3.43 11.66 -9.63
N GLU A 169 3.52 11.94 -10.92
CA GLU A 169 3.95 13.25 -11.42
C GLU A 169 2.90 14.33 -11.15
N SER A 170 1.63 13.96 -11.19
CA SER A 170 0.48 14.85 -11.01
C SER A 170 -0.39 14.39 -9.84
N ILE A 171 -0.95 15.36 -9.12
CA ILE A 171 -1.90 15.11 -8.04
C ILE A 171 -3.23 14.56 -8.58
N GLU A 172 -3.59 14.90 -9.84
CA GLU A 172 -4.80 14.42 -10.51
C GLU A 172 -4.87 12.90 -10.56
N THR A 173 -3.72 12.25 -10.84
CA THR A 173 -3.62 10.79 -10.80
C THR A 173 -3.92 10.22 -9.41
N THR A 174 -3.63 10.98 -8.35
CA THR A 174 -3.89 10.58 -6.96
C THR A 174 -5.33 10.92 -6.54
N GLN A 175 -5.93 11.97 -7.10
CA GLN A 175 -7.33 12.35 -6.82
C GLN A 175 -8.34 11.27 -7.19
N VAL A 176 -8.01 10.39 -8.14
CA VAL A 176 -8.85 9.23 -8.49
C VAL A 176 -9.15 8.37 -7.26
N TYR A 177 -8.17 8.19 -6.38
CA TYR A 177 -8.33 7.43 -5.13
C TYR A 177 -9.23 8.15 -4.12
N ALA A 178 -9.09 9.47 -4.00
CA ALA A 178 -9.94 10.26 -3.10
C ALA A 178 -11.40 10.30 -3.57
N LYS A 179 -11.64 10.30 -4.89
CA LYS A 179 -13.00 10.24 -5.46
C LYS A 179 -13.65 8.86 -5.26
N ALA A 180 -12.86 7.81 -5.19
CA ALA A 180 -13.35 6.44 -5.06
C ALA A 180 -13.86 6.09 -3.65
N ASN A 181 -13.51 6.90 -2.63
CA ASN A 181 -13.93 6.65 -1.25
C ASN A 181 -14.64 7.88 -0.62
N PRO A 182 -15.98 8.01 -0.81
CA PRO A 182 -16.77 9.08 -0.20
C PRO A 182 -16.79 9.06 1.33
N GLU A 183 -16.68 7.87 1.94
CA GLU A 183 -16.71 7.73 3.41
C GLU A 183 -15.43 8.28 4.06
N ALA A 184 -14.26 8.11 3.44
CA ALA A 184 -13.02 8.72 3.91
C ALA A 184 -13.10 10.25 3.87
N ARG A 185 -13.82 10.81 2.89
CA ARG A 185 -14.12 12.26 2.84
C ARG A 185 -14.99 12.70 4.00
N ARG A 186 -16.05 11.95 4.29
CA ARG A 186 -16.97 12.27 5.38
C ARG A 186 -16.26 12.24 6.73
N LYS A 187 -15.47 11.21 7.00
CA LYS A 187 -14.64 11.11 8.21
C LYS A 187 -13.64 12.26 8.35
N ALA A 188 -13.03 12.68 7.25
CA ALA A 188 -12.09 13.82 7.26
C ALA A 188 -12.82 15.13 7.61
N LEU A 189 -14.03 15.32 7.13
CA LEU A 189 -14.87 16.47 7.47
C LEU A 189 -15.35 16.41 8.92
N GLU A 190 -15.81 15.26 9.39
CA GLU A 190 -16.22 15.04 10.77
C GLU A 190 -15.08 15.28 11.80
N THR A 191 -13.84 14.91 11.44
CA THR A 191 -12.65 15.19 12.27
C THR A 191 -12.21 16.66 12.22
N MET A 192 -12.56 17.40 11.19
CA MET A 192 -12.38 18.86 11.14
C MET A 192 -13.43 19.59 11.99
N ASP A 193 -14.68 19.12 11.96
CA ASP A 193 -15.78 19.72 12.70
C ASP A 193 -15.61 19.62 14.23
N THR A 194 -15.02 18.53 14.72
CA THR A 194 -14.69 18.37 16.15
C THR A 194 -13.57 19.32 16.63
N ARG A 195 -12.86 20.01 15.75
CA ARG A 195 -11.86 21.03 16.10
C ARG A 195 -12.39 22.45 16.02
N MET A 196 -13.57 22.67 15.45
CA MET A 196 -14.29 23.91 15.57
C MET A 196 -15.17 23.81 16.81
N ASN A 197 -14.80 24.51 17.86
CA ASN A 197 -15.71 24.85 18.97
C ASN A 197 -16.80 25.76 18.38
N THR A 198 -17.78 25.17 17.73
CA THR A 198 -19.03 25.89 17.38
C THR A 198 -19.69 26.19 18.72
N PRO A 199 -19.84 27.47 19.11
CA PRO A 199 -20.70 27.79 20.27
C PRO A 199 -22.04 27.13 20.01
N ALA A 200 -22.61 26.48 21.04
CA ALA A 200 -23.92 25.89 20.94
C ALA A 200 -24.87 26.97 20.43
N MET A 201 -25.37 26.81 19.21
CA MET A 201 -26.43 27.68 18.71
C MET A 201 -27.65 27.46 19.60
N PRO A 202 -28.29 28.54 20.11
CA PRO A 202 -29.53 28.40 20.83
C PRO A 202 -30.53 27.60 20.00
N ASP A 203 -31.28 26.72 20.65
CA ASP A 203 -32.31 25.97 19.96
C ASP A 203 -33.35 26.98 19.42
N TRP A 204 -33.56 26.96 18.11
CA TRP A 204 -34.51 27.82 17.41
C TRP A 204 -35.92 27.72 17.96
N ASN A 205 -36.22 26.61 18.66
CA ASN A 205 -37.48 26.38 19.37
C ASN A 205 -37.59 27.14 20.70
N ASP A 206 -36.50 27.71 21.20
CA ASP A 206 -36.49 28.43 22.47
C ASP A 206 -36.43 29.95 22.29
N ASP A 207 -36.43 30.45 21.02
CA ASP A 207 -36.45 31.88 20.73
C ASP A 207 -37.91 32.39 20.63
N PRO A 208 -38.40 33.14 21.65
CA PRO A 208 -39.76 33.65 21.67
C PRO A 208 -40.01 34.69 20.58
N ASP A 209 -39.00 35.48 20.21
CA ASP A 209 -39.12 36.55 19.22
C ASP A 209 -39.25 36.01 17.80
N LEU A 210 -38.51 34.95 17.49
CA LEU A 210 -38.63 34.24 16.24
C LEU A 210 -39.99 33.54 16.10
N LYS A 211 -40.50 32.93 17.19
CA LYS A 211 -41.83 32.33 17.20
C LYS A 211 -42.94 33.36 17.04
N ALA A 212 -42.80 34.57 17.61
CA ALA A 212 -43.71 35.66 17.41
C ALA A 212 -43.71 36.16 15.96
N PHE A 213 -42.55 36.32 15.37
CA PHE A 213 -42.38 36.73 13.95
C PHE A 213 -43.00 35.71 12.98
N LEU A 214 -42.77 34.41 13.18
CA LEU A 214 -43.31 33.35 12.32
C LEU A 214 -44.85 33.21 12.41
N LYS A 215 -45.48 33.71 13.50
CA LYS A 215 -46.97 33.77 13.62
C LYS A 215 -47.61 34.99 12.92
N THR A 216 -46.80 35.92 12.46
CA THR A 216 -47.24 37.13 11.74
C THR A 216 -47.10 37.04 10.23
N LEU A 217 -46.52 35.93 9.71
CA LEU A 217 -46.47 35.53 8.32
C LEU A 217 -47.65 34.66 7.94
#